data_795fd7f216173b5d7e6920f5dc6ca920
#
_entry.id   795fd7f216173b5d7e6920f5dc6ca920
#
_cell.length_a   1.000
_cell.length_b   1.000
_cell.length_c   1.000
_cell.angle_alpha   90.00
_cell.angle_beta   90.00
_cell.angle_gamma   90.00
#
_symmetry.space_group_name_H-M   'P 1'
#
loop_
_entity.id
_entity.type
_entity.pdbx_description
1 polymer ?
#
loop_
_entity_poly.entity_id
_entity_poly.type
_entity_poly.pdbx_seq_one_letter_code
_entity_poly.pdbx_strand_id
1 'polypeptide(L)'
;YTRMQMQMQDNGPQGSIIFDTEAQTLSTANHLDCGNFDDMLRKAFEHENIESSYKANGLIPIYIHHPKLALLLTGTPGQIDGLLSSYENGLPSRTLIYTFREAPHWKEMGDDCISLEDSFKPIAHRVSELYNFCLAHPVLFHFNRLQWNRLNEIFSRMLSEVALEGNDDLQAVVKRYAFLVMRISMIQTRIRQFEATDLSPEIY
;
A
#
# COMPACT_ATOMS: atom_id res chain seq x y z
N TYR A 1 -16.45 6.13 5.48
CA TYR A 1 -15.93 6.92 4.37
C TYR A 1 -15.54 8.34 4.82
N THR A 2 -16.47 9.18 5.22
CA THR A 2 -16.24 10.59 5.61
C THR A 2 -15.19 10.72 6.73
N ARG A 3 -15.28 9.88 7.78
CA ARG A 3 -14.33 9.91 8.89
C ARG A 3 -12.89 9.64 8.41
N MET A 4 -12.71 8.73 7.46
CA MET A 4 -11.40 8.45 6.87
C MET A 4 -10.87 9.65 6.09
N GLN A 5 -11.71 10.31 5.30
CA GLN A 5 -11.32 11.52 4.58
C GLN A 5 -10.94 12.66 5.54
N MET A 6 -11.73 12.86 6.61
CA MET A 6 -11.40 13.84 7.65
C MET A 6 -10.03 13.54 8.28
N GLN A 7 -9.77 12.28 8.62
CA GLN A 7 -8.48 11.88 9.20
C GLN A 7 -7.32 12.07 8.21
N MET A 8 -7.53 11.79 6.92
CA MET A 8 -6.51 12.06 5.89
C MET A 8 -6.25 13.57 5.74
N GLN A 9 -7.28 14.40 5.84
CA GLN A 9 -7.14 15.86 5.81
C GLN A 9 -6.38 16.37 7.03
N ASP A 10 -6.71 15.90 8.22
CA ASP A 10 -6.06 16.29 9.48
C ASP A 10 -4.59 15.87 9.51
N ASN A 11 -4.27 14.68 8.99
CA ASN A 11 -2.89 14.19 8.92
C ASN A 11 -2.05 14.93 7.85
N GLY A 12 -2.69 15.49 6.83
CA GLY A 12 -2.06 16.30 5.80
C GLY A 12 -0.79 15.67 5.21
N PRO A 13 0.36 16.38 5.21
CA PRO A 13 1.61 15.90 4.61
C PRO A 13 2.21 14.64 5.26
N GLN A 14 1.84 14.32 6.49
CA GLN A 14 2.32 13.13 7.20
C GLN A 14 1.75 11.84 6.60
N GLY A 15 0.57 11.93 5.96
CA GLY A 15 -0.10 10.80 5.35
C GLY A 15 -0.88 9.95 6.36
N SER A 16 -1.46 8.88 5.84
CA SER A 16 -2.32 7.97 6.60
C SER A 16 -2.02 6.52 6.23
N ILE A 17 -2.24 5.62 7.17
CA ILE A 17 -2.18 4.17 6.94
C ILE A 17 -3.53 3.57 7.30
N ILE A 18 -4.08 2.79 6.38
CA ILE A 18 -5.19 1.89 6.67
C ILE A 18 -4.58 0.51 6.89
N PHE A 19 -4.75 -0.01 8.09
CA PHE A 19 -4.36 -1.35 8.43
C PHE A 19 -5.59 -2.10 8.94
N ASP A 20 -5.95 -3.20 8.26
CA ASP A 20 -7.04 -4.06 8.69
C ASP A 20 -6.65 -5.52 8.51
N THR A 21 -6.93 -6.31 9.53
CA THR A 21 -6.67 -7.76 9.55
C THR A 21 -7.76 -8.54 8.83
N GLU A 22 -8.88 -7.89 8.48
CA GLU A 22 -10.02 -8.48 7.77
C GLU A 22 -10.44 -7.61 6.60
N ALA A 23 -10.00 -7.95 5.39
CA ALA A 23 -10.32 -7.21 4.17
C ALA A 23 -11.84 -7.08 3.93
N GLN A 24 -12.65 -7.95 4.54
CA GLN A 24 -14.11 -7.90 4.45
C GLN A 24 -14.69 -6.60 5.00
N THR A 25 -14.08 -6.00 6.01
CA THR A 25 -14.54 -4.72 6.58
C THR A 25 -14.59 -3.64 5.50
N LEU A 26 -13.53 -3.53 4.71
CA LEU A 26 -13.46 -2.55 3.62
C LEU A 26 -14.38 -2.94 2.45
N SER A 27 -14.44 -4.23 2.10
CA SER A 27 -15.34 -4.75 1.08
C SER A 27 -16.80 -4.47 1.40
N THR A 28 -17.23 -4.75 2.63
CA THR A 28 -18.61 -4.46 3.08
C THR A 28 -18.90 -2.97 3.04
N ALA A 29 -17.96 -2.14 3.49
CA ALA A 29 -18.12 -0.69 3.46
C ALA A 29 -18.23 -0.13 2.03
N ASN A 30 -17.61 -0.77 1.05
CA ASN A 30 -17.68 -0.39 -0.35
C ASN A 30 -19.02 -0.68 -1.02
N HIS A 31 -19.76 -1.66 -0.49
CA HIS A 31 -21.11 -2.00 -0.96
C HIS A 31 -22.24 -1.18 -0.30
N LEU A 32 -21.91 -0.39 0.72
CA LEU A 32 -22.88 0.50 1.34
C LEU A 32 -22.96 1.82 0.56
N ASP A 33 -24.17 2.35 0.36
CA ASP A 33 -24.46 3.60 -0.37
C ASP A 33 -23.83 4.87 0.23
N CYS A 34 -22.98 4.72 1.24
CA CYS A 34 -22.40 5.83 2.01
C CYS A 34 -21.13 6.44 1.45
N GLY A 35 -20.64 5.99 0.29
CA GLY A 35 -19.45 6.55 -0.36
C GLY A 35 -18.64 5.51 -1.15
N ASN A 36 -18.01 5.96 -2.21
CA ASN A 36 -17.19 5.09 -3.07
C ASN A 36 -15.74 5.08 -2.59
N PHE A 37 -15.38 4.06 -1.80
CA PHE A 37 -14.00 3.84 -1.35
C PHE A 37 -13.04 3.61 -2.52
N ASP A 38 -13.48 2.96 -3.56
CA ASP A 38 -12.65 2.65 -4.73
C ASP A 38 -12.15 3.93 -5.39
N ASP A 39 -13.02 4.93 -5.55
CA ASP A 39 -12.64 6.22 -6.13
C ASP A 39 -11.62 6.94 -5.25
N MET A 40 -11.86 6.96 -3.94
CA MET A 40 -10.93 7.56 -2.99
C MET A 40 -9.57 6.86 -3.00
N LEU A 41 -9.54 5.52 -2.99
CA LEU A 41 -8.31 4.74 -2.99
C LEU A 41 -7.54 4.93 -4.31
N ARG A 42 -8.24 4.99 -5.45
CA ARG A 42 -7.61 5.26 -6.75
C ARG A 42 -7.00 6.66 -6.81
N LYS A 43 -7.73 7.69 -6.37
CA LYS A 43 -7.22 9.06 -6.29
C LYS A 43 -6.02 9.17 -5.35
N ALA A 44 -6.10 8.52 -4.18
CA ALA A 44 -4.99 8.49 -3.24
C ALA A 44 -3.75 7.79 -3.81
N PHE A 45 -3.94 6.72 -4.60
CA PHE A 45 -2.83 6.04 -5.28
C PHE A 45 -2.12 6.96 -6.30
N GLU A 46 -2.85 7.78 -7.03
CA GLU A 46 -2.30 8.70 -8.02
C GLU A 46 -1.90 10.06 -7.40
N HIS A 47 -2.09 10.25 -6.09
CA HIS A 47 -1.94 11.53 -5.38
C HIS A 47 -2.82 12.65 -5.96
N GLU A 48 -3.95 12.30 -6.55
CA GLU A 48 -4.95 13.25 -7.04
C GLU A 48 -5.72 13.88 -5.88
N ASN A 49 -6.10 15.15 -6.00
CA ASN A 49 -6.88 15.82 -4.98
C ASN A 49 -8.22 15.13 -4.75
N ILE A 50 -8.61 15.02 -3.49
CA ILE A 50 -9.89 14.46 -3.08
C ILE A 50 -10.74 15.59 -2.50
N GLU A 51 -11.89 15.78 -3.10
CA GLU A 51 -12.88 16.77 -2.66
C GLU A 51 -14.19 16.07 -2.34
N SER A 52 -14.78 16.39 -1.21
CA SER A 52 -16.13 15.96 -0.89
C SER A 52 -16.91 17.05 -0.18
N SER A 53 -18.16 17.21 -0.58
CA SER A 53 -19.08 18.13 0.08
C SER A 53 -20.28 17.34 0.57
N TYR A 54 -20.45 17.24 1.89
CA TYR A 54 -21.58 16.57 2.49
C TYR A 54 -22.68 17.55 2.90
N LYS A 55 -23.94 17.25 2.53
CA LYS A 55 -25.10 18.09 2.80
C LYS A 55 -25.79 17.86 4.15
N ALA A 56 -25.24 17.07 5.06
CA ALA A 56 -25.86 16.77 6.35
C ALA A 56 -25.20 17.58 7.48
N ASN A 57 -25.97 18.42 8.13
CA ASN A 57 -25.68 19.09 9.41
C ASN A 57 -24.47 20.04 9.45
N GLY A 58 -24.43 21.06 8.58
CA GLY A 58 -23.47 22.18 8.73
C GLY A 58 -22.07 21.84 8.22
N LEU A 59 -22.00 21.55 6.99
CA LEU A 59 -20.88 21.15 6.12
C LEU A 59 -19.56 21.83 6.35
N ILE A 60 -18.58 21.05 6.77
CA ILE A 60 -17.17 21.36 6.53
C ILE A 60 -16.79 20.64 5.22
N PRO A 61 -16.48 21.37 4.13
CA PRO A 61 -15.98 20.72 2.93
C PRO A 61 -14.64 20.06 3.24
N ILE A 62 -14.50 18.80 2.80
CA ILE A 62 -13.25 18.05 2.92
C ILE A 62 -12.47 18.29 1.63
N TYR A 63 -11.24 18.77 1.78
CA TYR A 63 -10.33 18.99 0.68
C TYR A 63 -8.94 18.46 1.02
N ILE A 64 -8.52 17.40 0.34
CA ILE A 64 -7.24 16.73 0.60
C ILE A 64 -6.34 16.94 -0.61
N HIS A 65 -5.29 17.72 -0.41
CA HIS A 65 -4.27 17.94 -1.42
C HIS A 65 -3.22 16.83 -1.41
N HIS A 66 -2.95 16.25 -2.56
CA HIS A 66 -1.91 15.25 -2.74
C HIS A 66 -1.92 14.17 -1.64
N PRO A 67 -3.04 13.44 -1.50
CA PRO A 67 -3.21 12.46 -0.43
C PRO A 67 -2.06 11.47 -0.42
N LYS A 68 -1.57 11.15 0.78
CA LYS A 68 -0.58 10.11 1.02
C LYS A 68 -1.26 9.02 1.83
N LEU A 69 -1.55 7.91 1.18
CA LEU A 69 -2.25 6.79 1.80
C LEU A 69 -1.50 5.49 1.55
N ALA A 70 -1.20 4.77 2.61
CA ALA A 70 -0.78 3.38 2.55
C ALA A 70 -1.92 2.47 3.00
N LEU A 71 -2.09 1.36 2.29
CA LEU A 71 -3.12 0.36 2.59
C LEU A 71 -2.44 -0.99 2.80
N LEU A 72 -2.67 -1.60 3.95
CA LEU A 72 -2.27 -2.95 4.27
C LEU A 72 -3.48 -3.73 4.78
N LEU A 73 -3.89 -4.72 4.02
CA LEU A 73 -5.01 -5.59 4.36
C LEU A 73 -4.55 -7.03 4.40
N THR A 74 -5.09 -7.79 5.30
CA THR A 74 -4.99 -9.25 5.28
C THR A 74 -6.38 -9.86 5.19
N GLY A 75 -6.47 -11.10 4.72
CA GLY A 75 -7.75 -11.77 4.59
C GLY A 75 -7.65 -13.08 3.84
N THR A 76 -8.76 -13.79 3.79
CA THR A 76 -8.90 -14.98 2.96
C THR A 76 -9.05 -14.61 1.48
N PRO A 77 -8.77 -15.54 0.54
CA PRO A 77 -8.98 -15.28 -0.89
C PRO A 77 -10.37 -14.72 -1.20
N GLY A 78 -11.44 -15.29 -0.63
CA GLY A 78 -12.80 -14.83 -0.88
C GLY A 78 -13.10 -13.41 -0.37
N GLN A 79 -12.44 -12.96 0.70
CA GLN A 79 -12.55 -11.58 1.17
C GLN A 79 -11.84 -10.61 0.24
N ILE A 80 -10.69 -11.01 -0.30
CA ILE A 80 -9.94 -10.21 -1.28
C ILE A 80 -10.69 -10.15 -2.61
N ASP A 81 -11.24 -11.26 -3.08
CA ASP A 81 -12.06 -11.30 -4.30
C ASP A 81 -13.28 -10.38 -4.18
N GLY A 82 -13.91 -10.33 -3.02
CA GLY A 82 -15.01 -9.39 -2.75
C GLY A 82 -14.62 -7.91 -2.83
N LEU A 83 -13.41 -7.58 -2.43
CA LEU A 83 -12.87 -6.22 -2.52
C LEU A 83 -12.41 -5.86 -3.94
N LEU A 84 -11.82 -6.81 -4.65
CA LEU A 84 -11.23 -6.62 -5.98
C LEU A 84 -12.12 -7.21 -7.10
N SER A 85 -13.42 -7.22 -6.91
CA SER A 85 -14.40 -7.94 -7.73
C SER A 85 -14.47 -7.48 -9.20
N SER A 86 -14.00 -6.28 -9.53
CA SER A 86 -14.03 -5.76 -10.89
C SER A 86 -12.69 -5.17 -11.31
N TYR A 87 -12.14 -5.66 -12.41
CA TYR A 87 -10.97 -5.06 -13.06
C TYR A 87 -11.29 -3.71 -13.70
N GLU A 88 -12.54 -3.49 -14.11
CA GLU A 88 -12.98 -2.25 -14.74
C GLU A 88 -12.85 -1.04 -13.82
N ASN A 89 -13.03 -1.23 -12.49
CA ASN A 89 -12.89 -0.13 -11.53
C ASN A 89 -11.42 0.27 -11.28
N GLY A 90 -10.45 -0.52 -11.76
CA GLY A 90 -9.02 -0.24 -11.73
C GLY A 90 -8.37 -0.34 -10.35
N LEU A 91 -9.06 -0.76 -9.30
CA LEU A 91 -8.47 -0.99 -7.98
C LEU A 91 -7.52 -2.20 -7.97
N PRO A 92 -7.87 -3.35 -8.61
CA PRO A 92 -6.96 -4.51 -8.68
C PRO A 92 -5.59 -4.17 -9.28
N SER A 93 -5.55 -3.34 -10.30
CA SER A 93 -4.30 -2.94 -10.95
C SER A 93 -3.40 -2.03 -10.10
N ARG A 94 -3.92 -1.49 -9.00
CA ARG A 94 -3.21 -0.65 -8.03
C ARG A 94 -2.87 -1.39 -6.74
N THR A 95 -3.30 -2.65 -6.63
CA THR A 95 -3.12 -3.47 -5.42
C THR A 95 -2.05 -4.52 -5.67
N LEU A 96 -1.06 -4.62 -4.79
CA LEU A 96 -0.12 -5.71 -4.78
C LEU A 96 -0.66 -6.82 -3.89
N ILE A 97 -0.88 -8.00 -4.46
CA ILE A 97 -1.36 -9.17 -3.73
C ILE A 97 -0.17 -10.06 -3.42
N TYR A 98 0.05 -10.32 -2.13
CA TYR A 98 1.02 -11.29 -1.66
C TYR A 98 0.30 -12.49 -1.08
N THR A 99 0.55 -13.66 -1.63
CA THR A 99 -0.02 -14.93 -1.15
C THR A 99 1.08 -15.84 -0.64
N PHE A 100 0.80 -16.52 0.44
CA PHE A 100 1.69 -17.54 0.99
C PHE A 100 0.87 -18.75 1.46
N ARG A 101 1.52 -19.88 1.50
CA ARG A 101 0.96 -21.10 2.07
C ARG A 101 1.90 -21.60 3.14
N GLU A 102 1.37 -21.78 4.32
CA GLU A 102 2.08 -22.42 5.42
C GLU A 102 1.61 -23.90 5.52
N ALA A 103 2.55 -24.81 5.71
CA ALA A 103 2.17 -26.20 6.00
C ALA A 103 1.41 -26.21 7.32
N PRO A 104 0.25 -26.88 7.37
CA PRO A 104 -0.53 -26.94 8.60
C PRO A 104 0.27 -27.68 9.68
N HIS A 105 0.51 -27.02 10.80
CA HIS A 105 1.09 -27.62 11.97
C HIS A 105 0.32 -27.18 13.21
N TRP A 106 0.19 -28.09 14.12
CA TRP A 106 -0.39 -27.77 15.42
C TRP A 106 0.63 -27.02 16.26
N LYS A 107 0.26 -25.83 16.76
CA LYS A 107 1.05 -25.12 17.76
C LYS A 107 0.61 -25.61 19.15
N GLU A 108 1.54 -26.10 19.93
CA GLU A 108 1.27 -26.44 21.30
C GLU A 108 0.81 -25.21 22.07
N MET A 109 -0.23 -25.39 22.86
CA MET A 109 -0.76 -24.36 23.74
C MET A 109 -0.43 -24.76 25.18
N GLY A 110 0.19 -23.87 25.93
CA GLY A 110 0.58 -24.07 27.31
C GLY A 110 0.98 -22.75 27.97
N ASP A 111 1.19 -22.83 29.28
CA ASP A 111 1.53 -21.67 30.09
C ASP A 111 2.91 -21.05 29.74
N ASP A 112 3.77 -21.83 29.07
CA ASP A 112 5.12 -21.40 28.64
C ASP A 112 5.13 -20.69 27.29
N CYS A 113 3.96 -20.44 26.68
CA CYS A 113 3.89 -19.75 25.39
C CYS A 113 4.31 -18.30 25.55
N ILE A 114 5.28 -17.87 24.73
CA ILE A 114 5.67 -16.46 24.65
C ILE A 114 4.46 -15.64 24.21
N SER A 115 4.16 -14.58 24.94
CA SER A 115 3.10 -13.65 24.58
C SER A 115 3.36 -13.05 23.19
N LEU A 116 2.32 -13.01 22.35
CA LEU A 116 2.40 -12.32 21.06
C LEU A 116 2.83 -10.86 21.25
N GLU A 117 2.34 -10.20 22.29
CA GLU A 117 2.71 -8.81 22.62
C GLU A 117 4.23 -8.68 22.85
N ASP A 118 4.83 -9.59 23.62
CA ASP A 118 6.26 -9.58 23.88
C ASP A 118 7.08 -9.88 22.63
N SER A 119 6.57 -10.71 21.74
CA SER A 119 7.18 -11.00 20.44
C SER A 119 7.16 -9.80 19.49
N PHE A 120 6.12 -8.98 19.57
CA PHE A 120 5.98 -7.80 18.71
C PHE A 120 6.68 -6.52 19.22
N LYS A 121 6.97 -6.43 20.53
CA LYS A 121 7.66 -5.26 21.10
C LYS A 121 8.97 -4.88 20.41
N PRO A 122 9.90 -5.82 20.13
CA PRO A 122 11.14 -5.50 19.41
C PRO A 122 10.89 -5.00 18.00
N ILE A 123 9.89 -5.59 17.30
CA ILE A 123 9.53 -5.18 15.95
C ILE A 123 8.94 -3.76 15.96
N ALA A 124 8.03 -3.47 16.89
CA ALA A 124 7.44 -2.14 17.05
C ALA A 124 8.50 -1.07 17.36
N HIS A 125 9.48 -1.41 18.21
CA HIS A 125 10.60 -0.51 18.49
C HIS A 125 11.40 -0.23 17.22
N ARG A 126 11.74 -1.27 16.47
CA ARG A 126 12.50 -1.15 15.22
C ARG A 126 11.77 -0.33 14.16
N VAL A 127 10.45 -0.49 14.05
CA VAL A 127 9.61 0.32 13.14
C VAL A 127 9.62 1.80 13.57
N SER A 128 9.56 2.07 14.87
CA SER A 128 9.65 3.45 15.39
C SER A 128 11.01 4.10 15.09
N GLU A 129 12.10 3.35 15.22
CA GLU A 129 13.45 3.81 14.85
C GLU A 129 13.55 4.12 13.35
N LEU A 130 13.05 3.22 12.48
CA LEU A 130 12.99 3.43 11.04
C LEU A 130 12.17 4.69 10.68
N TYR A 131 11.03 4.89 11.33
CA TYR A 131 10.22 6.08 11.13
C TYR A 131 11.00 7.36 11.46
N ASN A 132 11.62 7.41 12.63
CA ASN A 132 12.43 8.55 13.04
C ASN A 132 13.62 8.78 12.11
N PHE A 133 14.29 7.71 11.66
CA PHE A 133 15.35 7.78 10.67
C PHE A 133 14.86 8.39 9.36
N CYS A 134 13.71 7.98 8.86
CA CYS A 134 13.13 8.52 7.64
C CYS A 134 12.78 10.00 7.77
N LEU A 135 12.30 10.45 8.92
CA LEU A 135 12.02 11.86 9.19
C LEU A 135 13.29 12.70 9.26
N ALA A 136 14.33 12.19 9.93
CA ALA A 136 15.60 12.90 10.10
C ALA A 136 16.43 13.00 8.81
N HIS A 137 16.26 12.03 7.91
CA HIS A 137 17.07 11.91 6.70
C HIS A 137 16.18 11.84 5.44
N PRO A 138 15.52 12.92 5.03
CA PRO A 138 14.75 12.94 3.80
C PRO A 138 15.67 12.74 2.59
N VAL A 139 15.25 11.92 1.63
CA VAL A 139 16.02 11.62 0.42
C VAL A 139 15.15 11.78 -0.83
N LEU A 140 15.79 12.14 -1.93
CA LEU A 140 15.20 12.07 -3.25
C LEU A 140 15.66 10.78 -3.93
N PHE A 141 14.72 9.88 -4.16
CA PHE A 141 14.99 8.61 -4.83
C PHE A 141 14.98 8.79 -6.35
N HIS A 142 15.93 8.18 -7.03
CA HIS A 142 15.94 8.06 -8.49
C HIS A 142 16.67 6.77 -8.91
N PHE A 143 16.22 6.20 -10.00
CA PHE A 143 16.96 5.12 -10.64
C PHE A 143 18.12 5.70 -11.47
N ASN A 144 19.24 5.02 -11.46
CA ASN A 144 20.30 5.29 -12.43
C ASN A 144 19.89 4.80 -13.84
N ARG A 145 20.70 5.15 -14.84
CA ARG A 145 20.38 4.83 -16.25
C ARG A 145 20.26 3.32 -16.50
N LEU A 146 21.09 2.50 -15.87
CA LEU A 146 21.05 1.04 -16.05
C LEU A 146 19.76 0.45 -15.45
N GLN A 147 19.36 0.93 -14.28
CA GLN A 147 18.11 0.53 -13.63
C GLN A 147 16.89 0.92 -14.47
N TRP A 148 16.86 2.15 -15.01
CA TRP A 148 15.81 2.58 -15.93
C TRP A 148 15.75 1.72 -17.19
N ASN A 149 16.89 1.43 -17.81
CA ASN A 149 16.95 0.58 -19.00
C ASN A 149 16.40 -0.81 -18.69
N ARG A 150 16.79 -1.39 -17.54
CA ARG A 150 16.29 -2.71 -17.13
C ARG A 150 14.79 -2.73 -16.86
N LEU A 151 14.28 -1.71 -16.17
CA LEU A 151 12.84 -1.58 -15.93
C LEU A 151 12.07 -1.49 -17.25
N ASN A 152 12.50 -0.61 -18.15
CA ASN A 152 11.88 -0.43 -19.46
C ASN A 152 11.92 -1.70 -20.31
N GLU A 153 13.03 -2.43 -20.33
CA GLU A 153 13.15 -3.71 -21.04
C GLU A 153 12.11 -4.73 -20.54
N ILE A 154 12.00 -4.89 -19.20
CA ILE A 154 11.08 -5.86 -18.61
C ILE A 154 9.64 -5.49 -18.93
N PHE A 155 9.24 -4.25 -18.66
CA PHE A 155 7.83 -3.85 -18.80
C PHE A 155 7.41 -3.66 -20.27
N SER A 156 8.32 -3.26 -21.17
CA SER A 156 8.04 -3.26 -22.61
C SER A 156 7.78 -4.66 -23.14
N ARG A 157 8.57 -5.64 -22.71
CA ARG A 157 8.34 -7.04 -23.10
C ARG A 157 7.00 -7.56 -22.57
N MET A 158 6.75 -7.38 -21.27
CA MET A 158 5.47 -7.81 -20.66
C MET A 158 4.27 -7.15 -21.34
N LEU A 159 4.37 -5.85 -21.63
CA LEU A 159 3.29 -5.13 -22.32
C LEU A 159 3.06 -5.66 -23.74
N SER A 160 4.13 -5.99 -24.47
CA SER A 160 4.03 -6.57 -25.81
C SER A 160 3.39 -7.97 -25.78
N GLU A 161 3.76 -8.81 -24.81
CA GLU A 161 3.17 -10.14 -24.63
C GLU A 161 1.65 -10.05 -24.37
N VAL A 162 1.25 -9.19 -23.43
CA VAL A 162 -0.18 -8.99 -23.10
C VAL A 162 -0.96 -8.35 -24.26
N ALA A 163 -0.34 -7.44 -25.03
CA ALA A 163 -0.98 -6.82 -26.17
C ALA A 163 -1.29 -7.83 -27.29
N LEU A 164 -0.46 -8.86 -27.45
CA LEU A 164 -0.73 -9.94 -28.41
C LEU A 164 -1.95 -10.80 -28.02
N GLU A 165 -2.26 -10.87 -26.73
CA GLU A 165 -3.44 -11.57 -26.20
C GLU A 165 -4.75 -10.74 -26.36
N GLY A 166 -4.64 -9.46 -26.73
CA GLY A 166 -5.78 -8.57 -26.92
C GLY A 166 -6.53 -8.22 -25.62
N ASN A 167 -5.85 -8.27 -24.48
CA ASN A 167 -6.44 -8.00 -23.17
C ASN A 167 -6.05 -6.60 -22.67
N ASP A 168 -6.94 -5.62 -22.84
CA ASP A 168 -6.69 -4.22 -22.48
C ASP A 168 -6.61 -4.04 -20.96
N ASP A 169 -7.32 -4.81 -20.17
CA ASP A 169 -7.27 -4.76 -18.71
C ASP A 169 -5.90 -5.16 -18.19
N LEU A 170 -5.32 -6.23 -18.72
CA LEU A 170 -3.97 -6.66 -18.38
C LEU A 170 -2.91 -5.65 -18.81
N GLN A 171 -3.07 -4.97 -19.93
CA GLN A 171 -2.17 -3.89 -20.34
C GLN A 171 -2.17 -2.75 -19.30
N ALA A 172 -3.35 -2.38 -18.76
CA ALA A 172 -3.46 -1.39 -17.69
C ALA A 172 -2.78 -1.86 -16.40
N VAL A 173 -2.89 -3.15 -16.06
CA VAL A 173 -2.21 -3.76 -14.91
C VAL A 173 -0.69 -3.66 -15.08
N VAL A 174 -0.14 -4.07 -16.22
CA VAL A 174 1.31 -4.03 -16.49
C VAL A 174 1.86 -2.60 -16.32
N LYS A 175 1.19 -1.61 -16.90
CA LYS A 175 1.61 -0.19 -16.78
C LYS A 175 1.65 0.26 -15.31
N ARG A 176 0.66 -0.09 -14.50
CA ARG A 176 0.60 0.31 -13.09
C ARG A 176 1.58 -0.46 -12.21
N TYR A 177 1.85 -1.71 -12.54
CA TYR A 177 2.86 -2.51 -11.84
C TYR A 177 4.27 -1.93 -11.96
N ALA A 178 4.59 -1.26 -13.05
CA ALA A 178 5.85 -0.52 -13.18
C ALA A 178 5.99 0.55 -12.08
N PHE A 179 4.91 1.30 -11.77
CA PHE A 179 4.89 2.25 -10.66
C PHE A 179 4.98 1.56 -9.29
N LEU A 180 4.31 0.43 -9.11
CA LEU A 180 4.41 -0.34 -7.85
C LEU A 180 5.83 -0.83 -7.62
N VAL A 181 6.50 -1.36 -8.64
CA VAL A 181 7.91 -1.78 -8.55
C VAL A 181 8.82 -0.61 -8.16
N MET A 182 8.61 0.56 -8.74
CA MET A 182 9.36 1.77 -8.35
C MET A 182 9.13 2.13 -6.89
N ARG A 183 7.87 2.15 -6.42
CA ARG A 183 7.52 2.44 -5.02
C ARG A 183 8.12 1.43 -4.05
N ILE A 184 8.06 0.13 -4.36
CA ILE A 184 8.69 -0.91 -3.54
C ILE A 184 10.20 -0.72 -3.50
N SER A 185 10.83 -0.38 -4.62
CA SER A 185 12.26 -0.10 -4.68
C SER A 185 12.65 1.09 -3.79
N MET A 186 11.82 2.15 -3.74
CA MET A 186 12.01 3.27 -2.83
C MET A 186 11.98 2.81 -1.37
N ILE A 187 10.97 2.03 -0.98
CA ILE A 187 10.80 1.53 0.38
C ILE A 187 11.98 0.64 0.76
N GLN A 188 12.32 -0.33 -0.08
CA GLN A 188 13.43 -1.24 0.18
C GLN A 188 14.77 -0.51 0.29
N THR A 189 15.00 0.51 -0.53
CA THR A 189 16.21 1.33 -0.44
C THR A 189 16.29 2.03 0.91
N ARG A 190 15.18 2.58 1.40
CA ARG A 190 15.14 3.23 2.72
C ARG A 190 15.40 2.26 3.87
N ILE A 191 14.78 1.07 3.81
CA ILE A 191 15.02 0.02 4.82
C ILE A 191 16.48 -0.38 4.83
N ARG A 192 17.08 -0.64 3.66
CA ARG A 192 18.51 -1.00 3.55
C ARG A 192 19.44 0.10 4.05
N GLN A 193 19.14 1.36 3.77
CA GLN A 193 19.93 2.48 4.31
C GLN A 193 19.84 2.54 5.84
N PHE A 194 18.67 2.30 6.40
CA PHE A 194 18.49 2.24 7.85
C PHE A 194 19.24 1.05 8.46
N GLU A 195 19.13 -0.13 7.89
CA GLU A 195 19.87 -1.32 8.33
C GLU A 195 21.38 -1.13 8.23
N ALA A 196 21.86 -0.44 7.20
CA ALA A 196 23.29 -0.17 7.02
C ALA A 196 23.84 0.84 8.02
N THR A 197 23.00 1.69 8.64
CA THR A 197 23.48 2.58 9.72
C THR A 197 23.84 1.84 11.00
N ASP A 198 23.34 0.62 11.18
CA ASP A 198 23.69 -0.24 12.30
C ASP A 198 24.94 -1.11 12.02
N LEU A 199 25.30 -1.25 10.77
CA LEU A 199 26.52 -1.90 10.33
C LEU A 199 27.59 -0.82 10.23
N SER A 200 28.72 -0.99 10.93
CA SER A 200 29.87 -0.06 10.95
C SER A 200 30.16 0.57 9.58
N PRO A 201 30.64 1.83 9.52
CA PRO A 201 30.81 2.61 8.27
C PRO A 201 31.77 2.02 7.23
N GLU A 202 32.26 0.82 7.40
CA GLU A 202 33.25 0.16 6.54
C GLU A 202 32.67 -0.61 5.34
N ILE A 203 31.34 -0.54 5.08
CA ILE A 203 30.68 -1.30 4.00
C ILE A 203 29.97 -0.35 3.01
N TYR A 204 30.62 0.74 2.60
CA TYR A 204 30.21 1.55 1.44
C TYR A 204 31.38 1.88 0.52
#